data_62daa106c607879abd487ce0cdac5edf
#
_entry.id   62daa106c607879abd487ce0cdac5edf
#
_cell.length_a   1.000
_cell.length_b   1.000
_cell.length_c   1.000
_cell.angle_alpha   90.00
_cell.angle_beta   90.00
_cell.angle_gamma   90.00
#
_symmetry.space_group_name_H-M   'P 1'
#
loop_
_entity.id
_entity.type
_entity.pdbx_description
1 polymer ?
#
loop_
_entity_poly.entity_id
_entity_poly.type
_entity_poly.pdbx_seq_one_letter_code
_entity_poly.pdbx_strand_id
1 'polypeptide(L)'
;MASSHETDQTVAAASGFCQPLLFTYAQDIRGFLLRHLGRVALFVLTSTSVLAVFLIFLFVISEALGFLRGSSIVEFLTSTAWYPEARERPEFGTLALIIGSAYVTTAALIFSVPIGVLAAVFLSDMISFKIRNIVKSIIEVLAAIPSVAYGFFAVLVLAPWSQKHLGFPTGTNALNASLLLSIMALPTIISVAEDSISATGRELREASYALGATRVETTLKVVIPAAHSGIIAAIVLGMMRAIGETMVVWMASGNATQVPHPWWDLSQSVRTMTATIAGDMGETEQGSVHYRALFAIGLLLLVMTFLLNIVSEYFLTRAKKSMGKS
;
A
#
# COMPACT_ATOMS: atom_id res chain seq x y z
N MET A 1 -41.15 19.96 -64.10
CA MET A 1 -40.05 18.98 -64.31
C MET A 1 -38.78 19.44 -63.63
N ALA A 2 -38.83 19.76 -62.32
CA ALA A 2 -37.63 20.20 -61.62
C ALA A 2 -37.58 19.70 -60.15
N SER A 3 -38.38 18.68 -59.77
CA SER A 3 -38.40 18.17 -58.37
C SER A 3 -37.91 16.74 -58.19
N SER A 4 -37.48 16.07 -59.27
CA SER A 4 -37.02 14.68 -59.21
C SER A 4 -35.49 14.51 -59.12
N HIS A 5 -34.71 15.59 -59.27
CA HIS A 5 -33.24 15.53 -59.21
C HIS A 5 -32.65 15.80 -57.79
N GLU A 6 -33.40 16.43 -56.91
CA GLU A 6 -32.91 16.73 -55.58
C GLU A 6 -33.05 15.56 -54.59
N THR A 7 -34.05 14.69 -54.80
CA THR A 7 -34.27 13.51 -53.96
C THR A 7 -33.25 12.38 -54.22
N ASP A 8 -32.68 12.33 -55.42
CA ASP A 8 -31.69 11.28 -55.77
C ASP A 8 -30.29 11.58 -55.19
N GLN A 9 -29.93 12.86 -55.02
CA GLN A 9 -28.64 13.22 -54.43
C GLN A 9 -28.60 13.05 -52.90
N THR A 10 -29.73 13.18 -52.22
CA THR A 10 -29.82 12.97 -50.77
C THR A 10 -29.82 11.50 -50.38
N VAL A 11 -30.35 10.61 -51.23
CA VAL A 11 -30.29 9.15 -51.04
C VAL A 11 -28.90 8.58 -51.32
N ALA A 12 -28.16 9.17 -52.28
CA ALA A 12 -26.77 8.77 -52.57
C ALA A 12 -25.79 9.21 -51.50
N ALA A 13 -26.04 10.33 -50.82
CA ALA A 13 -25.20 10.78 -49.70
C ALA A 13 -25.45 9.97 -48.40
N ALA A 14 -26.63 9.39 -48.20
CA ALA A 14 -26.94 8.54 -47.03
C ALA A 14 -26.40 7.11 -47.17
N SER A 15 -26.09 6.62 -48.37
CA SER A 15 -25.51 5.28 -48.58
C SER A 15 -24.01 5.20 -48.30
N GLY A 16 -23.33 6.33 -48.16
CA GLY A 16 -21.88 6.37 -47.82
C GLY A 16 -21.53 6.00 -46.39
N PHE A 17 -22.51 5.94 -45.46
CA PHE A 17 -22.25 5.70 -44.02
C PHE A 17 -22.42 4.26 -43.55
N CYS A 18 -22.87 3.36 -44.41
CA CYS A 18 -22.96 1.92 -44.11
C CYS A 18 -22.15 1.11 -45.11
N GLN A 19 -20.84 1.33 -45.17
CA GLN A 19 -20.00 0.26 -45.72
C GLN A 19 -19.98 -0.88 -44.70
N PRO A 20 -20.52 -2.07 -44.98
CA PRO A 20 -20.33 -3.21 -44.11
C PRO A 20 -18.82 -3.43 -43.99
N LEU A 21 -18.32 -3.51 -42.79
CA LEU A 21 -16.93 -3.89 -42.47
C LEU A 21 -16.75 -5.36 -42.93
N LEU A 22 -16.72 -5.58 -44.21
CA LEU A 22 -16.41 -6.88 -44.80
C LEU A 22 -14.89 -7.08 -44.68
N PHE A 23 -14.49 -7.71 -43.61
CA PHE A 23 -13.13 -8.19 -43.48
C PHE A 23 -12.86 -9.22 -44.59
N THR A 24 -11.78 -9.02 -45.34
CA THR A 24 -11.31 -10.02 -46.29
C THR A 24 -10.97 -11.31 -45.52
N TYR A 25 -11.28 -12.50 -46.05
CA TYR A 25 -11.04 -13.81 -45.43
C TYR A 25 -9.62 -13.96 -44.85
N ALA A 26 -8.61 -13.38 -45.53
CA ALA A 26 -7.24 -13.34 -45.03
C ALA A 26 -7.05 -12.43 -43.79
N GLN A 27 -7.83 -11.36 -43.64
CA GLN A 27 -7.83 -10.50 -42.46
C GLN A 27 -8.52 -11.16 -41.28
N ASP A 28 -9.56 -11.96 -41.56
CA ASP A 28 -10.27 -12.74 -40.52
C ASP A 28 -9.39 -13.86 -39.96
N ILE A 29 -8.66 -14.58 -40.80
CA ILE A 29 -7.71 -15.62 -40.35
C ILE A 29 -6.55 -15.00 -39.57
N ARG A 30 -6.00 -13.89 -40.07
CA ARG A 30 -4.91 -13.17 -39.39
C ARG A 30 -5.36 -12.60 -38.04
N GLY A 31 -6.55 -12.04 -37.98
CA GLY A 31 -7.19 -11.55 -36.75
C GLY A 31 -7.49 -12.68 -35.75
N PHE A 32 -7.92 -13.84 -36.24
CA PHE A 32 -8.15 -15.03 -35.44
C PHE A 32 -6.84 -15.61 -34.88
N LEU A 33 -5.81 -15.74 -35.71
CA LEU A 33 -4.48 -16.20 -35.28
C LEU A 33 -3.85 -15.26 -34.30
N LEU A 34 -3.86 -13.93 -34.51
CA LEU A 34 -3.32 -12.93 -33.58
C LEU A 34 -4.07 -12.92 -32.27
N ARG A 35 -5.38 -13.06 -32.26
CA ARG A 35 -6.19 -13.18 -31.04
C ARG A 35 -5.88 -14.46 -30.26
N HIS A 36 -5.70 -15.58 -30.97
CA HIS A 36 -5.37 -16.85 -30.34
C HIS A 36 -3.94 -16.85 -29.77
N LEU A 37 -2.98 -16.35 -30.56
CA LEU A 37 -1.58 -16.20 -30.11
C LEU A 37 -1.47 -15.24 -28.93
N GLY A 38 -2.17 -14.10 -28.99
CA GLY A 38 -2.22 -13.13 -27.90
C GLY A 38 -2.84 -13.73 -26.62
N ARG A 39 -3.93 -14.50 -26.75
CA ARG A 39 -4.55 -15.17 -25.61
C ARG A 39 -3.63 -16.23 -24.99
N VAL A 40 -2.99 -17.04 -25.81
CA VAL A 40 -2.01 -18.06 -25.34
C VAL A 40 -0.81 -17.39 -24.70
N ALA A 41 -0.26 -16.33 -25.30
CA ALA A 41 0.85 -15.59 -24.73
C ALA A 41 0.50 -14.97 -23.37
N LEU A 42 -0.67 -14.33 -23.25
CA LEU A 42 -1.17 -13.79 -21.98
C LEU A 42 -1.39 -14.90 -20.95
N PHE A 43 -1.97 -16.03 -21.36
CA PHE A 43 -2.17 -17.18 -20.46
C PHE A 43 -0.85 -17.73 -19.95
N VAL A 44 0.15 -17.90 -20.81
CA VAL A 44 1.49 -18.39 -20.42
C VAL A 44 2.17 -17.40 -19.48
N LEU A 45 2.16 -16.10 -19.78
CA LEU A 45 2.74 -15.06 -18.92
C LEU A 45 2.07 -15.02 -17.54
N THR A 46 0.74 -15.05 -17.52
CA THR A 46 -0.02 -15.05 -16.26
C THR A 46 0.26 -16.33 -15.46
N SER A 47 0.24 -17.50 -16.11
CA SER A 47 0.52 -18.77 -15.46
C SER A 47 1.94 -18.83 -14.90
N THR A 48 2.93 -18.30 -15.62
CA THR A 48 4.31 -18.21 -15.15
C THR A 48 4.43 -17.33 -13.92
N SER A 49 3.75 -16.18 -13.90
CA SER A 49 3.73 -15.29 -12.73
C SER A 49 3.10 -15.96 -11.50
N VAL A 50 1.94 -16.61 -11.68
CA VAL A 50 1.27 -17.35 -10.60
C VAL A 50 2.14 -18.49 -10.09
N LEU A 51 2.77 -19.25 -11.01
CA LEU A 51 3.68 -20.35 -10.64
C LEU A 51 4.89 -19.82 -9.85
N ALA A 52 5.51 -18.72 -10.28
CA ALA A 52 6.63 -18.13 -9.58
C ALA A 52 6.27 -17.72 -8.14
N VAL A 53 5.12 -17.02 -7.96
CA VAL A 53 4.61 -16.66 -6.63
C VAL A 53 4.35 -17.92 -5.79
N PHE A 54 3.72 -18.94 -6.36
CA PHE A 54 3.44 -20.20 -5.66
C PHE A 54 4.74 -20.91 -5.20
N LEU A 55 5.77 -20.94 -6.06
CA LEU A 55 7.07 -21.53 -5.70
C LEU A 55 7.77 -20.72 -4.58
N ILE A 56 7.69 -19.40 -4.59
CA ILE A 56 8.21 -18.57 -3.51
C ILE A 56 7.50 -18.91 -2.18
N PHE A 57 6.17 -19.03 -2.19
CA PHE A 57 5.43 -19.43 -1.00
C PHE A 57 5.84 -20.82 -0.49
N LEU A 58 5.95 -21.79 -1.38
CA LEU A 58 6.41 -23.14 -1.03
C LEU A 58 7.81 -23.13 -0.40
N PHE A 59 8.71 -22.33 -0.98
CA PHE A 59 10.07 -22.21 -0.46
C PHE A 59 10.08 -21.58 0.94
N VAL A 60 9.41 -20.44 1.12
CA VAL A 60 9.30 -19.76 2.42
C VAL A 60 8.70 -20.68 3.48
N ILE A 61 7.61 -21.38 3.15
CA ILE A 61 6.96 -22.32 4.06
C ILE A 61 7.89 -23.49 4.40
N SER A 62 8.61 -24.05 3.43
CA SER A 62 9.50 -25.20 3.66
C SER A 62 10.64 -24.87 4.62
N GLU A 63 11.27 -23.71 4.45
CA GLU A 63 12.34 -23.24 5.35
C GLU A 63 11.81 -22.89 6.74
N ALA A 64 10.68 -22.17 6.79
CA ALA A 64 10.02 -21.81 8.05
C ALA A 64 9.61 -23.06 8.86
N LEU A 65 9.03 -24.08 8.21
CA LEU A 65 8.68 -25.34 8.86
C LEU A 65 9.92 -26.11 9.35
N GLY A 66 11.05 -26.00 8.65
CA GLY A 66 12.33 -26.55 9.09
C GLY A 66 12.77 -25.99 10.46
N PHE A 67 12.53 -24.71 10.72
CA PHE A 67 12.77 -24.08 12.02
C PHE A 67 11.70 -24.46 13.06
N LEU A 68 10.41 -24.34 12.72
CA LEU A 68 9.29 -24.55 13.64
C LEU A 68 9.17 -25.99 14.15
N ARG A 69 9.66 -26.99 13.41
CA ARG A 69 9.71 -28.39 13.86
C ARG A 69 10.74 -28.65 14.96
N GLY A 70 11.80 -27.85 15.00
CA GLY A 70 12.88 -27.97 15.98
C GLY A 70 12.78 -27.00 17.17
N SER A 71 11.86 -26.04 17.13
CA SER A 71 11.73 -24.97 18.11
C SER A 71 10.32 -24.89 18.67
N SER A 72 10.17 -24.37 19.91
CA SER A 72 8.85 -24.12 20.50
C SER A 72 8.18 -22.94 19.83
N ILE A 73 7.04 -23.15 19.17
CA ILE A 73 6.23 -22.08 18.55
C ILE A 73 5.78 -21.06 19.59
N VAL A 74 5.46 -21.51 20.81
CA VAL A 74 5.04 -20.61 21.90
C VAL A 74 6.20 -19.69 22.29
N GLU A 75 7.39 -20.22 22.49
CA GLU A 75 8.58 -19.45 22.82
C GLU A 75 8.94 -18.48 21.70
N PHE A 76 8.90 -18.93 20.45
CA PHE A 76 9.11 -18.07 19.27
C PHE A 76 8.16 -16.86 19.25
N LEU A 77 6.88 -17.03 19.58
CA LEU A 77 5.88 -15.96 19.53
C LEU A 77 5.84 -15.09 20.80
N THR A 78 6.23 -15.61 21.96
CA THR A 78 6.05 -14.93 23.26
C THR A 78 7.34 -14.39 23.86
N SER A 79 8.51 -14.91 23.48
CA SER A 79 9.79 -14.38 23.95
C SER A 79 10.10 -13.03 23.29
N THR A 80 10.67 -12.12 24.05
CA THR A 80 11.13 -10.81 23.57
C THR A 80 12.59 -10.80 23.12
N ALA A 81 13.33 -11.87 23.42
CA ALA A 81 14.76 -11.95 23.20
C ALA A 81 15.07 -12.50 21.78
N TRP A 82 15.64 -11.65 20.94
CA TRP A 82 16.15 -12.02 19.62
C TRP A 82 17.67 -11.88 19.61
N TYR A 83 18.37 -12.98 19.93
CA TYR A 83 19.82 -13.07 19.98
C TYR A 83 20.30 -14.35 19.29
N PRO A 84 20.17 -14.47 17.96
CA PRO A 84 20.48 -15.68 17.21
C PRO A 84 21.96 -16.06 17.23
N GLU A 85 22.86 -15.08 17.47
CA GLU A 85 24.32 -15.26 17.50
C GLU A 85 24.88 -15.54 18.89
N ALA A 86 24.04 -15.68 19.90
CA ALA A 86 24.49 -16.00 21.25
C ALA A 86 25.15 -17.38 21.30
N ARG A 87 26.43 -17.44 21.72
CA ARG A 87 27.26 -18.66 21.66
C ARG A 87 26.77 -19.78 22.57
N GLU A 88 26.16 -19.45 23.72
CA GLU A 88 25.73 -20.46 24.68
C GLU A 88 24.27 -20.91 24.45
N ARG A 89 23.36 -19.98 24.18
CA ARG A 89 21.94 -20.25 23.91
C ARG A 89 21.40 -19.23 22.91
N PRO A 90 21.29 -19.58 21.64
CA PRO A 90 20.66 -18.71 20.66
C PRO A 90 19.16 -18.58 20.99
N GLU A 91 18.66 -17.34 21.03
CA GLU A 91 17.27 -17.02 21.34
C GLU A 91 16.58 -16.42 20.12
N PHE A 92 15.40 -16.94 19.82
CA PHE A 92 14.63 -16.59 18.61
C PHE A 92 13.24 -16.05 18.92
N GLY A 93 13.10 -15.19 19.93
CA GLY A 93 11.84 -14.58 20.30
C GLY A 93 11.43 -13.45 19.38
N THR A 94 10.21 -13.47 18.88
CA THR A 94 9.70 -12.47 17.90
C THR A 94 8.76 -11.42 18.51
N LEU A 95 8.37 -11.54 19.77
CA LEU A 95 7.38 -10.62 20.36
C LEU A 95 7.82 -9.15 20.31
N ALA A 96 9.10 -8.85 20.61
CA ALA A 96 9.61 -7.49 20.51
C ALA A 96 9.55 -6.96 19.05
N LEU A 97 9.81 -7.82 18.07
CA LEU A 97 9.76 -7.47 16.64
C LEU A 97 8.31 -7.21 16.17
N ILE A 98 7.35 -8.01 16.64
CA ILE A 98 5.91 -7.83 16.38
C ILE A 98 5.45 -6.50 16.96
N ILE A 99 5.77 -6.24 18.24
CA ILE A 99 5.42 -4.99 18.91
C ILE A 99 6.10 -3.81 18.21
N GLY A 100 7.38 -3.90 17.89
CA GLY A 100 8.11 -2.86 17.18
C GLY A 100 7.50 -2.53 15.82
N SER A 101 7.11 -3.54 15.04
CA SER A 101 6.42 -3.36 13.75
C SER A 101 5.07 -2.67 13.93
N ALA A 102 4.26 -3.13 14.87
CA ALA A 102 2.95 -2.54 15.15
C ALA A 102 3.09 -1.10 15.68
N TYR A 103 4.08 -0.85 16.51
CA TYR A 103 4.34 0.45 17.13
C TYR A 103 4.72 1.51 16.11
N VAL A 104 5.73 1.25 15.26
CA VAL A 104 6.16 2.18 14.22
C VAL A 104 5.05 2.41 13.19
N THR A 105 4.35 1.34 12.78
CA THR A 105 3.25 1.45 11.81
C THR A 105 2.09 2.27 12.38
N THR A 106 1.67 2.01 13.62
CA THR A 106 0.59 2.75 14.26
C THR A 106 0.94 4.23 14.41
N ALA A 107 2.15 4.53 14.85
CA ALA A 107 2.62 5.90 14.95
C ALA A 107 2.65 6.60 13.57
N ALA A 108 3.12 5.91 12.52
CA ALA A 108 3.10 6.44 11.16
C ALA A 108 1.67 6.74 10.68
N LEU A 109 0.70 5.88 10.97
CA LEU A 109 -0.70 6.09 10.60
C LEU A 109 -1.35 7.24 11.37
N ILE A 110 -1.00 7.45 12.64
CA ILE A 110 -1.49 8.59 13.43
C ILE A 110 -1.12 9.92 12.75
N PHE A 111 0.05 10.01 12.11
CA PHE A 111 0.45 11.19 11.34
C PHE A 111 -0.11 11.19 9.92
N SER A 112 -0.01 10.08 9.19
CA SER A 112 -0.34 10.05 7.76
C SER A 112 -1.83 10.06 7.46
N VAL A 113 -2.68 9.45 8.29
CA VAL A 113 -4.12 9.34 8.02
C VAL A 113 -4.81 10.70 8.10
N PRO A 114 -4.68 11.50 9.18
CA PRO A 114 -5.31 12.81 9.21
C PRO A 114 -4.82 13.73 8.10
N ILE A 115 -3.51 13.80 7.89
CA ILE A 115 -2.91 14.66 6.86
C ILE A 115 -3.35 14.21 5.47
N GLY A 116 -3.30 12.90 5.19
CA GLY A 116 -3.64 12.33 3.90
C GLY A 116 -5.12 12.52 3.53
N VAL A 117 -6.02 12.27 4.47
CA VAL A 117 -7.46 12.45 4.25
C VAL A 117 -7.82 13.93 4.09
N LEU A 118 -7.27 14.82 4.92
CA LEU A 118 -7.49 16.27 4.78
C LEU A 118 -6.94 16.78 3.44
N ALA A 119 -5.76 16.35 3.03
CA ALA A 119 -5.19 16.69 1.74
C ALA A 119 -6.06 16.19 0.57
N ALA A 120 -6.59 14.96 0.65
CA ALA A 120 -7.48 14.40 -0.35
C ALA A 120 -8.79 15.22 -0.50
N VAL A 121 -9.40 15.59 0.62
CA VAL A 121 -10.58 16.46 0.64
C VAL A 121 -10.27 17.83 0.02
N PHE A 122 -9.15 18.42 0.39
CA PHE A 122 -8.69 19.70 -0.15
C PHE A 122 -8.50 19.64 -1.67
N LEU A 123 -7.82 18.59 -2.15
CA LEU A 123 -7.57 18.39 -3.58
C LEU A 123 -8.87 18.16 -4.37
N SER A 124 -9.81 17.40 -3.82
CA SER A 124 -11.06 17.06 -4.51
C SER A 124 -12.02 18.24 -4.60
N ASP A 125 -12.23 18.99 -3.51
CA ASP A 125 -13.37 19.92 -3.40
C ASP A 125 -12.99 21.40 -3.38
N MET A 126 -11.72 21.74 -3.01
CA MET A 126 -11.37 23.13 -2.74
C MET A 126 -10.51 23.80 -3.81
N ILE A 127 -9.77 23.04 -4.60
CA ILE A 127 -8.86 23.61 -5.60
C ILE A 127 -9.34 23.39 -7.03
N SER A 128 -8.83 24.25 -7.93
CA SER A 128 -9.15 24.14 -9.36
C SER A 128 -8.50 22.91 -9.98
N PHE A 129 -9.12 22.38 -11.03
CA PHE A 129 -8.65 21.18 -11.75
C PHE A 129 -7.18 21.26 -12.21
N LYS A 130 -6.73 22.45 -12.65
CA LYS A 130 -5.34 22.66 -13.09
C LYS A 130 -4.34 22.49 -11.93
N ILE A 131 -4.62 23.11 -10.79
CA ILE A 131 -3.76 23.05 -9.60
C ILE A 131 -3.78 21.63 -9.03
N ARG A 132 -4.94 20.97 -8.98
CA ARG A 132 -5.10 19.59 -8.55
C ARG A 132 -4.18 18.66 -9.33
N ASN A 133 -4.15 18.75 -10.67
CA ASN A 133 -3.30 17.88 -11.49
C ASN A 133 -1.81 18.12 -11.22
N ILE A 134 -1.39 19.37 -11.03
CA ILE A 134 0.00 19.68 -10.70
C ILE A 134 0.39 19.08 -9.33
N VAL A 135 -0.45 19.29 -8.31
CA VAL A 135 -0.20 18.77 -6.97
C VAL A 135 -0.21 17.24 -6.97
N LYS A 136 -1.15 16.62 -7.69
CA LYS A 136 -1.21 15.15 -7.83
C LYS A 136 0.07 14.62 -8.48
N SER A 137 0.58 15.25 -9.54
CA SER A 137 1.85 14.87 -10.16
C SER A 137 3.03 14.99 -9.19
N ILE A 138 3.08 16.03 -8.35
CA ILE A 138 4.12 16.18 -7.31
C ILE A 138 4.03 15.05 -6.28
N ILE A 139 2.82 14.70 -5.83
CA ILE A 139 2.59 13.61 -4.88
C ILE A 139 3.01 12.25 -5.49
N GLU A 140 2.75 12.03 -6.78
CA GLU A 140 3.19 10.82 -7.49
C GLU A 140 4.70 10.73 -7.61
N VAL A 141 5.39 11.86 -7.83
CA VAL A 141 6.87 11.92 -7.81
C VAL A 141 7.42 11.56 -6.43
N LEU A 142 6.79 12.02 -5.33
CA LEU A 142 7.18 11.62 -3.97
C LEU A 142 7.05 10.10 -3.76
N ALA A 143 6.02 9.48 -4.34
CA ALA A 143 5.85 8.02 -4.28
C ALA A 143 6.92 7.24 -5.05
N ALA A 144 7.55 7.86 -6.05
CA ALA A 144 8.60 7.26 -6.88
C ALA A 144 10.00 7.33 -6.25
N ILE A 145 10.20 8.12 -5.18
CA ILE A 145 11.49 8.21 -4.50
C ILE A 145 11.84 6.84 -3.87
N PRO A 146 13.05 6.30 -4.15
CA PRO A 146 13.48 5.03 -3.55
C PRO A 146 13.48 5.09 -2.02
N SER A 147 13.00 4.04 -1.35
CA SER A 147 12.96 3.97 0.12
C SER A 147 14.33 4.13 0.77
N VAL A 148 15.37 3.65 0.12
CA VAL A 148 16.77 3.83 0.58
C VAL A 148 17.15 5.30 0.69
N ALA A 149 16.69 6.17 -0.23
CA ALA A 149 16.94 7.61 -0.16
C ALA A 149 16.31 8.25 1.09
N TYR A 150 15.08 7.85 1.43
CA TYR A 150 14.45 8.23 2.70
C TYR A 150 15.23 7.73 3.91
N GLY A 151 15.76 6.50 3.85
CA GLY A 151 16.62 5.93 4.90
C GLY A 151 17.89 6.73 5.11
N PHE A 152 18.59 7.14 4.02
CA PHE A 152 19.75 8.04 4.11
C PHE A 152 19.38 9.40 4.69
N PHE A 153 18.25 9.97 4.27
CA PHE A 153 17.78 11.22 4.85
C PHE A 153 17.51 11.08 6.35
N ALA A 154 16.96 9.94 6.79
CA ALA A 154 16.78 9.64 8.20
C ALA A 154 18.10 9.74 8.99
N VAL A 155 19.13 9.05 8.51
CA VAL A 155 20.41 8.91 9.22
C VAL A 155 21.22 10.19 9.16
N LEU A 156 21.29 10.83 7.98
CA LEU A 156 22.21 11.96 7.75
C LEU A 156 21.63 13.31 8.17
N VAL A 157 20.30 13.45 8.15
CA VAL A 157 19.64 14.74 8.41
C VAL A 157 18.75 14.67 9.65
N LEU A 158 17.79 13.74 9.66
CA LEU A 158 16.76 13.71 10.70
C LEU A 158 17.31 13.23 12.05
N ALA A 159 18.23 12.25 12.05
CA ALA A 159 18.84 11.73 13.26
C ALA A 159 19.69 12.77 14.02
N PRO A 160 20.65 13.48 13.38
CA PRO A 160 21.38 14.55 14.04
C PRO A 160 20.49 15.72 14.47
N TRP A 161 19.48 16.04 13.66
CA TRP A 161 18.54 17.11 13.97
C TRP A 161 17.72 16.78 15.22
N SER A 162 17.20 15.57 15.35
CA SER A 162 16.39 15.13 16.50
C SER A 162 17.22 15.06 17.78
N GLN A 163 18.46 14.61 17.72
CA GLN A 163 19.37 14.64 18.86
C GLN A 163 19.64 16.06 19.34
N LYS A 164 19.95 16.98 18.40
CA LYS A 164 20.33 18.36 18.75
C LYS A 164 19.15 19.20 19.25
N HIS A 165 17.94 19.04 18.69
CA HIS A 165 16.82 19.93 18.95
C HIS A 165 15.76 19.32 19.89
N LEU A 166 15.61 17.99 19.89
CA LEU A 166 14.67 17.29 20.74
C LEU A 166 15.34 16.65 21.96
N GLY A 167 16.69 16.65 22.01
CA GLY A 167 17.42 16.09 23.12
C GLY A 167 17.35 14.56 23.22
N PHE A 168 17.06 13.87 22.12
CA PHE A 168 16.94 12.42 22.13
C PHE A 168 18.30 11.74 22.33
N PRO A 169 18.37 10.66 23.13
CA PRO A 169 19.61 9.95 23.40
C PRO A 169 20.21 9.31 22.15
N THR A 170 19.35 8.86 21.23
CA THR A 170 19.74 8.30 19.92
C THR A 170 19.02 9.01 18.79
N GLY A 171 19.71 9.27 17.69
CA GLY A 171 19.10 9.88 16.50
C GLY A 171 18.25 8.92 15.70
N THR A 172 18.56 7.61 15.78
CA THR A 172 17.75 6.55 15.15
C THR A 172 16.79 5.99 16.21
N ASN A 173 15.50 6.23 16.01
CA ASN A 173 14.45 5.92 16.96
C ASN A 173 13.09 5.71 16.28
N ALA A 174 12.09 5.28 17.04
CA ALA A 174 10.77 5.01 16.53
C ALA A 174 10.07 6.24 15.95
N LEU A 175 10.31 7.45 16.49
CA LEU A 175 9.71 8.68 15.95
C LEU A 175 10.21 8.97 14.54
N ASN A 176 11.54 8.94 14.33
CA ASN A 176 12.12 9.22 13.03
C ASN A 176 11.69 8.19 11.99
N ALA A 177 11.66 6.91 12.35
CA ALA A 177 11.13 5.86 11.49
C ALA A 177 9.65 6.10 11.15
N SER A 178 8.81 6.43 12.13
CA SER A 178 7.38 6.67 11.93
C SER A 178 7.09 7.90 11.09
N LEU A 179 7.83 8.99 11.27
CA LEU A 179 7.68 10.20 10.46
C LEU A 179 7.99 9.97 8.99
N LEU A 180 9.10 9.28 8.68
CA LEU A 180 9.45 8.96 7.30
C LEU A 180 8.47 7.95 6.68
N LEU A 181 8.07 6.96 7.45
CA LEU A 181 7.08 6.00 7.03
C LEU A 181 5.73 6.67 6.73
N SER A 182 5.36 7.67 7.54
CA SER A 182 4.18 8.50 7.33
C SER A 182 4.27 9.26 6.00
N ILE A 183 5.40 9.92 5.72
CA ILE A 183 5.63 10.64 4.45
C ILE A 183 5.49 9.68 3.25
N MET A 184 6.00 8.47 3.35
CA MET A 184 5.90 7.46 2.28
C MET A 184 4.49 6.90 2.09
N ALA A 185 3.67 6.84 3.16
CA ALA A 185 2.28 6.39 3.07
C ALA A 185 1.33 7.48 2.52
N LEU A 186 1.67 8.77 2.72
CA LEU A 186 0.84 9.91 2.29
C LEU A 186 0.42 9.86 0.81
N PRO A 187 1.31 9.64 -0.18
CA PRO A 187 0.91 9.60 -1.58
C PRO A 187 -0.19 8.57 -1.86
N THR A 188 -0.09 7.38 -1.28
CA THR A 188 -1.08 6.31 -1.44
C THR A 188 -2.41 6.69 -0.83
N ILE A 189 -2.41 7.21 0.41
CA ILE A 189 -3.64 7.63 1.11
C ILE A 189 -4.29 8.77 0.36
N ILE A 190 -3.54 9.80 -0.03
CA ILE A 190 -4.07 10.98 -0.73
C ILE A 190 -4.68 10.59 -2.07
N SER A 191 -3.94 9.84 -2.90
CA SER A 191 -4.38 9.50 -4.25
C SER A 191 -5.67 8.67 -4.23
N VAL A 192 -5.72 7.60 -3.43
CA VAL A 192 -6.89 6.71 -3.38
C VAL A 192 -8.08 7.37 -2.69
N ALA A 193 -7.87 8.15 -1.63
CA ALA A 193 -8.94 8.89 -0.97
C ALA A 193 -9.50 9.98 -1.88
N GLU A 194 -8.64 10.72 -2.59
CA GLU A 194 -9.04 11.76 -3.53
C GLU A 194 -9.82 11.18 -4.70
N ASP A 195 -9.39 10.08 -5.30
CA ASP A 195 -10.12 9.38 -6.36
C ASP A 195 -11.52 8.94 -5.87
N SER A 196 -11.60 8.43 -4.64
CA SER A 196 -12.87 8.00 -4.02
C SER A 196 -13.82 9.16 -3.75
N ILE A 197 -13.32 10.29 -3.27
CA ILE A 197 -14.10 11.51 -3.03
C ILE A 197 -14.58 12.09 -4.37
N SER A 198 -13.73 12.09 -5.38
CA SER A 198 -14.08 12.56 -6.71
C SER A 198 -15.13 11.68 -7.40
N ALA A 199 -15.10 10.38 -7.16
CA ALA A 199 -16.05 9.40 -7.70
C ALA A 199 -17.49 9.54 -7.13
N THR A 200 -17.71 10.32 -6.06
CA THR A 200 -19.08 10.57 -5.54
C THR A 200 -19.98 11.36 -6.50
N GLY A 201 -19.41 11.91 -7.57
CA GLY A 201 -20.15 12.58 -8.63
C GLY A 201 -20.55 14.04 -8.30
N ARG A 202 -20.95 14.75 -9.36
CA ARG A 202 -21.44 16.14 -9.25
C ARG A 202 -22.90 16.19 -8.79
N GLU A 203 -23.69 15.21 -9.15
CA GLU A 203 -25.13 15.16 -8.86
C GLU A 203 -25.44 15.28 -7.37
N LEU A 204 -24.72 14.55 -6.53
CA LEU A 204 -24.88 14.62 -5.06
C LEU A 204 -24.52 16.00 -4.51
N ARG A 205 -23.49 16.63 -5.06
CA ARG A 205 -23.07 17.98 -4.66
C ARG A 205 -24.10 19.04 -5.07
N GLU A 206 -24.58 18.98 -6.31
CA GLU A 206 -25.58 19.88 -6.86
C GLU A 206 -26.92 19.77 -6.12
N ALA A 207 -27.35 18.54 -5.81
CA ALA A 207 -28.55 18.30 -4.99
C ALA A 207 -28.43 18.92 -3.58
N SER A 208 -27.26 18.81 -2.95
CA SER A 208 -27.00 19.41 -1.64
C SER A 208 -27.02 20.96 -1.71
N TYR A 209 -26.41 21.53 -2.75
CA TYR A 209 -26.43 22.99 -2.97
C TYR A 209 -27.83 23.49 -3.28
N ALA A 210 -28.66 22.75 -4.01
CA ALA A 210 -30.06 23.08 -4.28
C ALA A 210 -30.92 23.16 -3.01
N LEU A 211 -30.54 22.40 -1.96
CA LEU A 211 -31.15 22.47 -0.63
C LEU A 211 -30.59 23.61 0.25
N GLY A 212 -29.70 24.46 -0.30
CA GLY A 212 -29.13 25.59 0.41
C GLY A 212 -27.91 25.31 1.28
N ALA A 213 -27.33 24.10 1.19
CA ALA A 213 -26.14 23.77 1.95
C ALA A 213 -24.88 24.49 1.43
N THR A 214 -24.02 24.90 2.35
CA THR A 214 -22.71 25.48 2.03
C THR A 214 -21.74 24.43 1.50
N ARG A 215 -20.63 24.85 0.87
CA ARG A 215 -19.60 23.91 0.38
C ARG A 215 -19.06 23.01 1.49
N VAL A 216 -18.77 23.58 2.65
CA VAL A 216 -18.23 22.84 3.80
C VAL A 216 -19.25 21.81 4.32
N GLU A 217 -20.51 22.21 4.44
CA GLU A 217 -21.59 21.31 4.86
C GLU A 217 -21.80 20.17 3.86
N THR A 218 -21.78 20.46 2.57
CA THR A 218 -21.87 19.45 1.51
C THR A 218 -20.71 18.48 1.61
N THR A 219 -19.47 18.96 1.74
CA THR A 219 -18.30 18.08 1.87
C THR A 219 -18.38 17.19 3.11
N LEU A 220 -18.66 17.77 4.29
CA LEU A 220 -18.65 17.02 5.56
C LEU A 220 -19.87 16.10 5.74
N LYS A 221 -21.06 16.54 5.32
CA LYS A 221 -22.31 15.82 5.59
C LYS A 221 -22.79 14.93 4.43
N VAL A 222 -22.30 15.16 3.21
CA VAL A 222 -22.75 14.42 2.02
C VAL A 222 -21.60 13.70 1.35
N VAL A 223 -20.53 14.39 0.98
CA VAL A 223 -19.44 13.83 0.15
C VAL A 223 -18.58 12.83 0.94
N ILE A 224 -18.08 13.21 2.12
CA ILE A 224 -17.25 12.33 2.95
C ILE A 224 -18.01 11.06 3.36
N PRO A 225 -19.27 11.15 3.85
CA PRO A 225 -20.05 9.95 4.11
C PRO A 225 -20.30 9.09 2.87
N ALA A 226 -20.53 9.69 1.71
CA ALA A 226 -20.71 8.94 0.46
C ALA A 226 -19.41 8.27 -0.04
N ALA A 227 -18.24 8.87 0.23
CA ALA A 227 -16.91 8.33 -0.10
C ALA A 227 -16.31 7.44 1.00
N HIS A 228 -16.99 7.26 2.13
CA HIS A 228 -16.45 6.61 3.33
C HIS A 228 -15.76 5.27 3.06
N SER A 229 -16.37 4.39 2.25
CA SER A 229 -15.78 3.08 1.92
C SER A 229 -14.46 3.20 1.17
N GLY A 230 -14.35 4.18 0.29
CA GLY A 230 -13.11 4.42 -0.45
C GLY A 230 -12.03 5.09 0.40
N ILE A 231 -12.42 5.97 1.33
CA ILE A 231 -11.48 6.57 2.30
C ILE A 231 -10.91 5.49 3.22
N ILE A 232 -11.73 4.55 3.70
CA ILE A 232 -11.24 3.39 4.48
C ILE A 232 -10.29 2.54 3.63
N ALA A 233 -10.61 2.29 2.36
CA ALA A 233 -9.72 1.55 1.47
C ALA A 233 -8.37 2.25 1.31
N ALA A 234 -8.35 3.58 1.18
CA ALA A 234 -7.13 4.37 1.10
C ALA A 234 -6.26 4.22 2.37
N ILE A 235 -6.88 4.27 3.54
CA ILE A 235 -6.18 4.09 4.84
C ILE A 235 -5.60 2.68 4.94
N VAL A 236 -6.36 1.65 4.55
CA VAL A 236 -5.91 0.26 4.55
C VAL A 236 -4.72 0.06 3.60
N LEU A 237 -4.78 0.61 2.39
CA LEU A 237 -3.67 0.54 1.44
C LEU A 237 -2.43 1.26 1.95
N GLY A 238 -2.58 2.42 2.58
CA GLY A 238 -1.49 3.13 3.25
C GLY A 238 -0.88 2.32 4.40
N MET A 239 -1.72 1.65 5.21
CA MET A 239 -1.29 0.76 6.29
C MET A 239 -0.50 -0.44 5.75
N MET A 240 -1.00 -1.11 4.70
CA MET A 240 -0.30 -2.24 4.07
C MET A 240 1.08 -1.84 3.53
N ARG A 241 1.16 -0.66 2.91
CA ARG A 241 2.45 -0.10 2.48
C ARG A 241 3.39 0.14 3.66
N ALA A 242 2.88 0.70 4.76
CA ALA A 242 3.68 1.00 5.96
C ALA A 242 4.20 -0.27 6.64
N ILE A 243 3.38 -1.32 6.78
CA ILE A 243 3.80 -2.59 7.39
C ILE A 243 4.89 -3.30 6.58
N GLY A 244 4.81 -3.20 5.26
CA GLY A 244 5.76 -3.85 4.34
C GLY A 244 7.07 -3.10 4.15
N GLU A 245 7.22 -1.88 4.71
CA GLU A 245 8.42 -1.09 4.51
C GLU A 245 9.61 -1.65 5.28
N THR A 246 10.72 -1.75 4.59
CA THR A 246 11.92 -2.44 5.12
C THR A 246 13.09 -1.48 5.30
N MET A 247 13.52 -0.81 4.23
CA MET A 247 14.79 -0.07 4.22
C MET A 247 14.76 1.19 5.08
N VAL A 248 13.67 1.96 5.01
CA VAL A 248 13.53 3.17 5.84
C VAL A 248 13.51 2.80 7.32
N VAL A 249 12.75 1.78 7.67
CA VAL A 249 12.65 1.36 9.08
C VAL A 249 13.96 0.78 9.57
N TRP A 250 14.63 -0.06 8.77
CA TRP A 250 15.94 -0.61 9.13
C TRP A 250 16.97 0.47 9.41
N MET A 251 17.00 1.54 8.61
CA MET A 251 17.95 2.64 8.77
C MET A 251 17.56 3.63 9.87
N ALA A 252 16.26 3.88 10.08
CA ALA A 252 15.77 4.97 10.93
C ALA A 252 15.38 4.55 12.34
N SER A 253 15.07 3.26 12.59
CA SER A 253 14.46 2.82 13.85
C SER A 253 15.45 2.50 14.98
N GLY A 254 16.75 2.38 14.67
CA GLY A 254 17.81 2.09 15.64
C GLY A 254 18.02 0.60 15.94
N ASN A 255 17.16 -0.29 15.44
CA ASN A 255 17.29 -1.76 15.47
C ASN A 255 17.49 -2.41 16.85
N ALA A 256 17.03 -1.79 17.95
CA ALA A 256 17.10 -2.39 19.26
C ALA A 256 15.96 -3.40 19.45
N THR A 257 16.30 -4.62 19.85
CA THR A 257 15.33 -5.70 20.14
C THR A 257 14.76 -5.54 21.53
N GLN A 258 13.94 -4.53 21.74
CA GLN A 258 13.30 -4.23 23.02
C GLN A 258 11.83 -3.84 22.82
N VAL A 259 11.03 -4.05 23.85
CA VAL A 259 9.66 -3.54 23.91
C VAL A 259 9.73 -2.11 24.45
N PRO A 260 9.19 -1.09 23.72
CA PRO A 260 9.21 0.29 24.19
C PRO A 260 8.52 0.45 25.56
N HIS A 261 9.22 1.04 26.52
CA HIS A 261 8.66 1.35 27.81
C HIS A 261 9.16 2.71 28.32
N PRO A 262 8.28 3.68 28.63
CA PRO A 262 6.81 3.64 28.47
C PRO A 262 6.37 3.62 26.99
N TRP A 263 5.18 3.07 26.71
CA TRP A 263 4.68 2.83 25.36
C TRP A 263 4.43 4.11 24.52
N TRP A 264 4.37 5.29 25.14
CA TRP A 264 4.23 6.58 24.45
C TRP A 264 5.56 7.23 24.09
N ASP A 265 6.68 6.68 24.53
CA ASP A 265 8.01 7.25 24.27
C ASP A 265 8.57 6.78 22.93
N LEU A 266 8.31 7.58 21.90
CA LEU A 266 8.81 7.35 20.54
C LEU A 266 10.30 7.65 20.38
N SER A 267 11.01 8.16 21.40
CA SER A 267 12.46 8.40 21.34
C SER A 267 13.29 7.12 21.44
N GLN A 268 12.67 6.00 21.81
CA GLN A 268 13.35 4.72 21.95
C GLN A 268 13.61 4.05 20.58
N SER A 269 14.73 3.35 20.52
CA SER A 269 15.05 2.51 19.36
C SER A 269 14.22 1.23 19.42
N VAL A 270 13.70 0.80 18.26
CA VAL A 270 12.91 -0.42 18.11
C VAL A 270 13.37 -1.20 16.89
N ARG A 271 13.09 -2.50 16.88
CA ARG A 271 13.37 -3.36 15.75
C ARG A 271 12.08 -3.95 15.18
N THR A 272 11.92 -3.93 13.86
CA THR A 272 10.74 -4.48 13.19
C THR A 272 11.06 -5.84 12.56
N MET A 273 10.03 -6.63 12.25
CA MET A 273 10.19 -7.91 11.57
C MET A 273 10.87 -7.75 10.21
N THR A 274 10.46 -6.78 9.41
CA THR A 274 11.04 -6.49 8.08
C THR A 274 12.50 -6.05 8.17
N ALA A 275 12.83 -5.17 9.14
CA ALA A 275 14.20 -4.73 9.39
C ALA A 275 15.10 -5.88 9.87
N THR A 276 14.57 -6.82 10.66
CA THR A 276 15.31 -8.01 11.10
C THR A 276 15.66 -8.90 9.92
N ILE A 277 14.69 -9.20 9.04
CA ILE A 277 14.96 -10.00 7.85
C ILE A 277 16.02 -9.33 6.97
N ALA A 278 15.90 -8.03 6.70
CA ALA A 278 16.84 -7.31 5.84
C ALA A 278 18.25 -7.21 6.43
N GLY A 279 18.35 -6.99 7.73
CA GLY A 279 19.64 -6.84 8.42
C GLY A 279 20.39 -8.15 8.55
N ASP A 280 19.70 -9.21 8.94
CA ASP A 280 20.36 -10.46 9.30
C ASP A 280 20.51 -11.42 8.11
N MET A 281 19.67 -11.34 7.06
CA MET A 281 19.66 -12.29 5.95
C MET A 281 20.99 -12.32 5.17
N GLY A 282 21.64 -11.16 5.03
CA GLY A 282 22.91 -11.04 4.30
C GLY A 282 24.14 -11.58 5.06
N GLU A 283 24.03 -11.71 6.38
CA GLU A 283 25.12 -12.12 7.26
C GLU A 283 25.00 -13.58 7.71
N THR A 284 23.90 -14.25 7.37
CA THR A 284 23.54 -15.56 7.87
C THR A 284 23.90 -16.66 6.87
N GLU A 285 24.52 -17.74 7.34
CA GLU A 285 24.83 -18.92 6.51
C GLU A 285 23.56 -19.62 6.05
N GLN A 286 23.48 -19.94 4.76
CA GLN A 286 22.35 -20.65 4.17
C GLN A 286 22.16 -22.03 4.84
N GLY A 287 20.92 -22.34 5.21
CA GLY A 287 20.57 -23.60 5.86
C GLY A 287 20.84 -23.64 7.38
N SER A 288 21.43 -22.59 7.96
CA SER A 288 21.59 -22.47 9.42
C SER A 288 20.22 -22.34 10.13
N VAL A 289 20.22 -22.55 11.44
CA VAL A 289 19.01 -22.34 12.25
C VAL A 289 18.56 -20.88 12.21
N HIS A 290 19.51 -19.95 12.24
CA HIS A 290 19.23 -18.50 12.11
C HIS A 290 18.60 -18.18 10.75
N TYR A 291 19.15 -18.70 9.66
CA TYR A 291 18.58 -18.55 8.31
C TYR A 291 17.12 -19.00 8.25
N ARG A 292 16.82 -20.19 8.77
CA ARG A 292 15.46 -20.73 8.82
C ARG A 292 14.53 -19.93 9.74
N ALA A 293 15.05 -19.38 10.84
CA ALA A 293 14.30 -18.50 11.73
C ALA A 293 13.87 -17.21 11.04
N LEU A 294 14.69 -16.62 10.16
CA LEU A 294 14.31 -15.46 9.36
C LEU A 294 13.16 -15.77 8.40
N PHE A 295 13.13 -16.97 7.80
CA PHE A 295 11.97 -17.41 7.01
C PHE A 295 10.73 -17.62 7.88
N ALA A 296 10.89 -18.07 9.12
CA ALA A 296 9.78 -18.17 10.07
C ALA A 296 9.21 -16.78 10.42
N ILE A 297 10.06 -15.73 10.59
CA ILE A 297 9.60 -14.33 10.70
C ILE A 297 8.88 -13.89 9.43
N GLY A 298 9.41 -14.22 8.26
CA GLY A 298 8.78 -13.91 6.97
C GLY A 298 7.39 -14.56 6.83
N LEU A 299 7.25 -15.82 7.23
CA LEU A 299 5.97 -16.52 7.27
C LEU A 299 5.01 -15.87 8.28
N LEU A 300 5.48 -15.50 9.47
CA LEU A 300 4.70 -14.81 10.48
C LEU A 300 4.19 -13.46 9.97
N LEU A 301 5.05 -12.67 9.33
CA LEU A 301 4.67 -11.38 8.71
C LEU A 301 3.60 -11.58 7.63
N LEU A 302 3.75 -12.60 6.81
CA LEU A 302 2.81 -12.97 5.76
C LEU A 302 1.44 -13.34 6.35
N VAL A 303 1.39 -14.16 7.39
CA VAL A 303 0.15 -14.52 8.09
C VAL A 303 -0.48 -13.28 8.73
N MET A 304 0.29 -12.43 9.39
CA MET A 304 -0.21 -11.20 10.00
C MET A 304 -0.80 -10.24 8.95
N THR A 305 -0.09 -10.00 7.85
CA THR A 305 -0.58 -9.13 6.77
C THR A 305 -1.82 -9.72 6.09
N PHE A 306 -1.88 -11.02 5.92
CA PHE A 306 -3.06 -11.71 5.39
C PHE A 306 -4.29 -11.55 6.30
N LEU A 307 -4.12 -11.75 7.62
CA LEU A 307 -5.18 -11.55 8.61
C LEU A 307 -5.66 -10.09 8.63
N LEU A 308 -4.73 -9.12 8.61
CA LEU A 308 -5.08 -7.72 8.54
C LEU A 308 -5.85 -7.38 7.26
N ASN A 309 -5.49 -8.00 6.14
CA ASN A 309 -6.20 -7.81 4.88
C ASN A 309 -7.64 -8.37 4.94
N ILE A 310 -7.83 -9.56 5.50
CA ILE A 310 -9.18 -10.14 5.73
C ILE A 310 -10.02 -9.23 6.63
N VAL A 311 -9.45 -8.76 7.73
CA VAL A 311 -10.14 -7.85 8.66
C VAL A 311 -10.54 -6.55 7.95
N SER A 312 -9.64 -5.98 7.16
CA SER A 312 -9.87 -4.77 6.37
C SER A 312 -10.99 -4.98 5.34
N GLU A 313 -10.97 -6.08 4.60
CA GLU A 313 -12.00 -6.42 3.61
C GLU A 313 -13.38 -6.63 4.26
N TYR A 314 -13.40 -7.25 5.44
CA TYR A 314 -14.63 -7.41 6.22
C TYR A 314 -15.24 -6.04 6.60
N PHE A 315 -14.43 -5.09 7.10
CA PHE A 315 -14.90 -3.75 7.44
C PHE A 315 -15.35 -2.96 6.20
N LEU A 316 -14.61 -3.05 5.09
CA LEU A 316 -14.98 -2.43 3.83
C LEU A 316 -16.32 -2.94 3.29
N THR A 317 -16.51 -4.26 3.32
CA THR A 317 -17.75 -4.90 2.85
C THR A 317 -18.93 -4.52 3.73
N ARG A 318 -18.73 -4.46 5.05
CA ARG A 318 -19.76 -4.02 5.99
C ARG A 318 -20.13 -2.54 5.80
N ALA A 319 -19.14 -1.68 5.58
CA ALA A 319 -19.37 -0.27 5.29
C ALA A 319 -20.14 -0.07 3.98
N LYS A 320 -19.86 -0.84 2.92
CA LYS A 320 -20.64 -0.83 1.67
C LYS A 320 -22.09 -1.26 1.87
N LYS A 321 -22.33 -2.33 2.62
CA LYS A 321 -23.69 -2.83 2.90
C LYS A 321 -24.53 -1.84 3.71
N SER A 322 -23.95 -1.13 4.68
CA SER A 322 -24.68 -0.15 5.49
C SER A 322 -25.16 1.07 4.69
N MET A 323 -24.55 1.33 3.52
CA MET A 323 -24.92 2.41 2.62
C MET A 323 -25.87 1.99 1.48
N GLY A 324 -26.44 0.77 1.52
CA GLY A 324 -27.41 0.31 0.52
C GLY A 324 -26.83 0.04 -0.87
N LYS A 325 -25.49 -0.08 -1.01
CA LYS A 325 -24.82 -0.48 -2.24
C LYS A 325 -24.47 -1.97 -2.14
N SER A 326 -25.45 -2.83 -2.49
CA SER A 326 -25.20 -4.25 -2.72
C SER A 326 -24.75 -4.49 -4.14
#